data_dafdb9dafbf3ad29ad28f3b4ff344bd6
#
_entry.id   dafdb9dafbf3ad29ad28f3b4ff344bd6
#
_cell.length_a   1.000
_cell.length_b   1.000
_cell.length_c   1.000
_cell.angle_alpha   90.00
_cell.angle_beta   90.00
_cell.angle_gamma   90.00
#
_symmetry.space_group_name_H-M   'P 1'
#
loop_
_entity.id
_entity.type
_entity.pdbx_description
1 polymer ?
#
loop_
_entity_poly.entity_id
_entity_poly.type
_entity_poly.pdbx_seq_one_letter_code
_entity_poly.pdbx_strand_id
1 'polypeptide(L)'
;YVYANLIPRDHELQDIAHKIDFSFVEKEIADLYSHNTGRPAYPVGVLFKMLFLEYYANLSDVEVSRQCQYNLLYRSFIGLGINEPTPDDTTLVVFRRRLGEERFERIFNLVVEQCQKQGLLEERLKIVDATHVIANIAVPNTVNLLRQARQQVIKAIEKEARTPRPDLRQCYQTEQPIYHKPSSEILTREVNLSQKLVQEVKGNYGEEVKEKVGLLEKILDPQPKEKLTSVIDTDARFGHKTPSKTFVGYKVHIAEDTSDIVTSVSLLGGNENEGVHLVSLLQGEEARGLRQDGVAADALYDSADNRQYLYNRGIQAYIPFGRQRKQVQQFNYLHDKNALICPVGEQSISRTRQERGTLHVFSTQQCHSCLQ
;
A
#
# COMPACT_ATOMS: atom_id res chain seq x y z
N TYR A 1 36.78 -14.21 15.59
CA TYR A 1 37.66 -15.16 14.91
C TYR A 1 36.91 -16.10 13.94
N VAL A 2 35.87 -16.79 14.37
CA VAL A 2 35.14 -17.77 13.55
C VAL A 2 34.50 -17.08 12.31
N TYR A 3 33.73 -16.05 12.50
CA TYR A 3 33.09 -15.33 11.38
C TYR A 3 34.10 -14.76 10.38
N ALA A 4 35.18 -14.16 10.86
CA ALA A 4 36.19 -13.55 10.01
C ALA A 4 36.95 -14.55 9.13
N ASN A 5 36.97 -15.85 9.52
CA ASN A 5 37.70 -16.87 8.79
C ASN A 5 36.79 -17.79 7.94
N LEU A 6 35.50 -17.91 8.28
CA LEU A 6 34.58 -18.83 7.60
C LEU A 6 33.62 -18.16 6.65
N ILE A 7 33.39 -16.85 6.79
CA ILE A 7 32.47 -16.12 5.90
C ILE A 7 33.26 -15.46 4.77
N PRO A 8 32.85 -15.68 3.50
CA PRO A 8 33.44 -15.00 2.36
C PRO A 8 33.31 -13.47 2.50
N ARG A 9 34.37 -12.73 2.26
CA ARG A 9 34.40 -11.27 2.38
C ARG A 9 33.69 -10.55 1.23
N ASP A 10 33.55 -11.22 0.10
CA ASP A 10 32.95 -10.75 -1.16
C ASP A 10 31.45 -11.05 -1.28
N HIS A 11 30.79 -11.44 -0.18
CA HIS A 11 29.35 -11.69 -0.18
C HIS A 11 28.58 -10.39 -0.03
N GLU A 12 27.49 -10.19 -0.81
CA GLU A 12 26.71 -8.96 -0.85
C GLU A 12 26.14 -8.53 0.52
N LEU A 13 25.75 -9.48 1.41
CA LEU A 13 25.34 -9.13 2.77
C LEU A 13 26.46 -8.49 3.59
N GLN A 14 27.72 -8.81 3.31
CA GLN A 14 28.87 -8.14 3.93
C GLN A 14 28.99 -6.69 3.40
N ASP A 15 28.81 -6.51 2.11
CA ASP A 15 28.81 -5.18 1.51
C ASP A 15 27.68 -4.31 2.05
N ILE A 16 26.46 -4.86 2.20
CA ILE A 16 25.33 -4.17 2.82
C ILE A 16 25.66 -3.80 4.27
N ALA A 17 26.21 -4.74 5.06
CA ALA A 17 26.58 -4.49 6.45
C ALA A 17 27.69 -3.42 6.62
N HIS A 18 28.55 -3.25 5.61
CA HIS A 18 29.58 -2.21 5.61
C HIS A 18 29.03 -0.85 5.14
N LYS A 19 28.09 -0.84 4.20
CA LYS A 19 27.52 0.38 3.63
C LYS A 19 26.37 0.95 4.46
N ILE A 20 25.57 0.13 5.09
CA ILE A 20 24.40 0.55 5.87
C ILE A 20 24.69 0.37 7.37
N ASP A 21 24.73 1.48 8.07
CA ASP A 21 24.77 1.47 9.54
C ASP A 21 23.35 1.31 10.10
N PHE A 22 23.06 0.15 10.66
CA PHE A 22 21.76 -0.14 11.27
C PHE A 22 21.61 0.36 12.73
N SER A 23 22.61 1.04 13.27
CA SER A 23 22.55 1.51 14.68
C SER A 23 21.44 2.55 14.93
N PHE A 24 21.01 3.26 13.90
CA PHE A 24 19.91 4.21 14.00
C PHE A 24 18.57 3.54 14.37
N VAL A 25 18.39 2.26 14.00
CA VAL A 25 17.17 1.52 14.33
C VAL A 25 16.92 1.46 15.82
N GLU A 26 17.98 1.30 16.61
CA GLU A 26 17.88 1.27 18.09
C GLU A 26 17.34 2.59 18.64
N LYS A 27 17.70 3.72 18.03
CA LYS A 27 17.21 5.05 18.44
C LYS A 27 15.75 5.25 18.08
N GLU A 28 15.35 4.81 16.88
CA GLU A 28 13.98 4.97 16.36
C GLU A 28 12.93 4.14 17.11
N ILE A 29 13.35 3.07 17.79
CA ILE A 29 12.42 2.13 18.42
C ILE A 29 12.73 1.87 19.91
N ALA A 30 13.65 2.63 20.50
CA ALA A 30 14.03 2.48 21.90
C ALA A 30 12.83 2.59 22.88
N ASP A 31 11.88 3.47 22.58
CA ASP A 31 10.67 3.71 23.38
C ASP A 31 9.65 2.56 23.37
N LEU A 32 9.76 1.62 22.42
CA LEU A 32 8.87 0.46 22.34
C LEU A 32 9.16 -0.60 23.42
N TYR A 33 10.31 -0.51 24.08
CA TYR A 33 10.76 -1.50 25.03
C TYR A 33 11.07 -0.87 26.39
N SER A 34 10.52 -1.48 27.43
CA SER A 34 10.83 -1.07 28.79
C SER A 34 12.22 -1.55 29.20
N HIS A 35 13.03 -0.65 29.77
CA HIS A 35 14.36 -0.99 30.30
C HIS A 35 14.32 -1.79 31.61
N ASN A 36 13.22 -1.68 32.37
CA ASN A 36 13.18 -2.11 33.77
C ASN A 36 12.07 -3.11 34.11
N THR A 37 11.24 -3.51 33.17
CA THR A 37 10.09 -4.40 33.44
C THR A 37 10.02 -5.57 32.48
N GLY A 38 9.90 -6.80 33.02
CA GLY A 38 9.74 -8.01 32.25
C GLY A 38 11.06 -8.70 31.89
N ARG A 39 10.98 -9.75 31.03
CA ARG A 39 12.16 -10.42 30.48
C ARG A 39 12.91 -9.45 29.58
N PRO A 40 14.26 -9.38 29.65
CA PRO A 40 15.04 -8.59 28.71
C PRO A 40 14.67 -8.92 27.26
N ALA A 41 14.40 -7.87 26.47
CA ALA A 41 14.13 -8.02 25.04
C ALA A 41 15.44 -8.36 24.31
N TYR A 42 15.31 -9.04 23.17
CA TYR A 42 16.42 -9.11 22.24
C TYR A 42 16.79 -7.71 21.74
N PRO A 43 18.08 -7.46 21.43
CA PRO A 43 18.47 -6.19 20.83
C PRO A 43 17.63 -5.91 19.58
N VAL A 44 17.04 -4.73 19.52
CA VAL A 44 16.12 -4.36 18.44
C VAL A 44 16.78 -4.34 17.05
N GLY A 45 18.07 -4.01 17.02
CA GLY A 45 18.88 -4.10 15.81
C GLY A 45 18.99 -5.54 15.27
N VAL A 46 19.05 -6.55 16.17
CA VAL A 46 19.03 -7.97 15.77
C VAL A 46 17.68 -8.32 15.13
N LEU A 47 16.57 -7.91 15.77
CA LEU A 47 15.22 -8.21 15.27
C LEU A 47 14.97 -7.54 13.91
N PHE A 48 15.42 -6.29 13.75
CA PHE A 48 15.28 -5.59 12.48
C PHE A 48 16.12 -6.22 11.37
N LYS A 49 17.35 -6.62 11.65
CA LYS A 49 18.19 -7.31 10.67
C LYS A 49 17.64 -8.69 10.31
N MET A 50 16.98 -9.41 11.26
CA MET A 50 16.25 -10.64 10.92
C MET A 50 15.07 -10.37 9.98
N LEU A 51 14.31 -9.30 10.24
CA LEU A 51 13.23 -8.86 9.35
C LEU A 51 13.76 -8.48 7.97
N PHE A 52 14.91 -7.80 7.90
CA PHE A 52 15.59 -7.51 6.64
C PHE A 52 15.94 -8.80 5.88
N LEU A 53 16.54 -9.80 6.55
CA LEU A 53 16.89 -11.09 5.93
C LEU A 53 15.66 -11.86 5.44
N GLU A 54 14.53 -11.75 6.14
CA GLU A 54 13.27 -12.38 5.74
C GLU A 54 12.85 -11.90 4.34
N TYR A 55 12.87 -10.58 4.10
CA TYR A 55 12.54 -10.01 2.79
C TYR A 55 13.66 -10.23 1.76
N TYR A 56 14.90 -10.05 2.15
CA TYR A 56 16.07 -10.23 1.28
C TYR A 56 16.14 -11.64 0.67
N ALA A 57 15.87 -12.66 1.46
CA ALA A 57 15.96 -14.06 1.04
C ALA A 57 14.58 -14.71 0.78
N ASN A 58 13.49 -13.92 0.82
CA ASN A 58 12.11 -14.39 0.66
C ASN A 58 11.77 -15.58 1.57
N LEU A 59 12.06 -15.44 2.85
CA LEU A 59 11.85 -16.46 3.87
C LEU A 59 10.58 -16.18 4.68
N SER A 60 10.01 -17.19 5.30
CA SER A 60 8.99 -17.03 6.33
C SER A 60 9.61 -16.71 7.70
N ASP A 61 8.81 -16.18 8.67
CA ASP A 61 9.24 -15.95 10.06
C ASP A 61 9.94 -17.18 10.66
N VAL A 62 9.40 -18.38 10.43
CA VAL A 62 9.95 -19.65 10.92
C VAL A 62 11.30 -19.96 10.26
N GLU A 63 11.39 -19.75 8.94
CA GLU A 63 12.60 -20.05 8.19
C GLU A 63 13.72 -19.08 8.50
N VAL A 64 13.45 -17.77 8.58
CA VAL A 64 14.50 -16.80 8.93
C VAL A 64 15.04 -17.05 10.34
N SER A 65 14.17 -17.38 11.30
CA SER A 65 14.60 -17.76 12.66
C SER A 65 15.52 -18.98 12.61
N ARG A 66 15.15 -20.02 11.85
CA ARG A 66 15.96 -21.24 11.68
C ARG A 66 17.28 -20.92 10.95
N GLN A 67 17.25 -20.15 9.88
CA GLN A 67 18.46 -19.77 9.14
C GLN A 67 19.41 -18.95 10.04
N CYS A 68 18.92 -17.99 10.79
CA CYS A 68 19.76 -17.25 11.75
C CYS A 68 20.34 -18.13 12.87
N GLN A 69 19.75 -19.29 13.15
CA GLN A 69 20.27 -20.24 14.09
C GLN A 69 21.44 -21.07 13.52
N TYR A 70 21.38 -21.48 12.25
CA TYR A 70 22.31 -22.44 11.65
C TYR A 70 23.25 -21.86 10.61
N ASN A 71 22.89 -20.78 9.94
CA ASN A 71 23.68 -20.14 8.91
C ASN A 71 24.63 -19.10 9.54
N LEU A 72 25.92 -19.35 9.47
CA LEU A 72 26.94 -18.46 10.03
C LEU A 72 26.94 -17.07 9.42
N LEU A 73 26.67 -16.95 8.12
CA LEU A 73 26.59 -15.67 7.43
C LEU A 73 25.43 -14.82 7.98
N TYR A 74 24.24 -15.39 8.07
CA TYR A 74 23.06 -14.70 8.61
C TYR A 74 23.26 -14.33 10.08
N ARG A 75 23.81 -15.26 10.85
CA ARG A 75 24.11 -15.04 12.25
C ARG A 75 25.11 -13.90 12.48
N SER A 76 26.14 -13.82 11.65
CA SER A 76 27.10 -12.72 11.64
C SER A 76 26.45 -11.41 11.24
N PHE A 77 25.61 -11.41 10.19
CA PHE A 77 24.93 -10.21 9.70
C PHE A 77 24.03 -9.60 10.77
N ILE A 78 23.26 -10.42 11.50
CA ILE A 78 22.41 -9.91 12.58
C ILE A 78 23.18 -9.51 13.85
N GLY A 79 24.47 -9.86 13.93
CA GLY A 79 25.36 -9.45 15.02
C GLY A 79 25.29 -10.34 16.27
N LEU A 80 24.78 -11.59 16.16
CA LEU A 80 24.77 -12.53 17.26
C LEU A 80 26.07 -13.33 17.36
N GLY A 81 26.56 -13.54 18.57
CA GLY A 81 27.64 -14.46 18.88
C GLY A 81 27.22 -15.92 18.68
N ILE A 82 28.19 -16.83 18.51
CA ILE A 82 27.92 -18.23 18.20
C ILE A 82 27.05 -18.93 19.27
N ASN A 83 27.23 -18.56 20.53
CA ASN A 83 26.53 -19.16 21.67
C ASN A 83 25.29 -18.37 22.12
N GLU A 84 24.97 -17.27 21.47
CA GLU A 84 23.82 -16.46 21.85
C GLU A 84 22.51 -17.06 21.33
N PRO A 85 21.42 -16.99 22.10
CA PRO A 85 20.13 -17.50 21.65
C PRO A 85 19.58 -16.66 20.47
N THR A 86 19.03 -17.35 19.47
CA THR A 86 18.37 -16.71 18.32
C THR A 86 16.90 -16.39 18.67
N PRO A 87 16.38 -15.21 18.31
CA PRO A 87 14.96 -14.93 18.42
C PRO A 87 14.11 -15.93 17.62
N ASP A 88 12.96 -16.27 18.17
CA ASP A 88 11.97 -17.13 17.50
C ASP A 88 11.03 -16.35 16.57
N ASP A 89 10.25 -17.08 15.76
CA ASP A 89 9.27 -16.55 14.83
C ASP A 89 8.20 -15.70 15.54
N THR A 90 7.72 -16.12 16.71
CA THR A 90 6.71 -15.37 17.47
C THR A 90 7.24 -14.01 17.94
N THR A 91 8.53 -13.95 18.27
CA THR A 91 9.20 -12.69 18.62
C THR A 91 9.21 -11.72 17.44
N LEU A 92 9.43 -12.18 16.20
CA LEU A 92 9.39 -11.34 15.01
C LEU A 92 7.97 -10.80 14.75
N VAL A 93 6.93 -11.63 14.91
CA VAL A 93 5.53 -11.20 14.79
C VAL A 93 5.21 -10.08 15.78
N VAL A 94 5.63 -10.21 17.04
CA VAL A 94 5.42 -9.19 18.08
C VAL A 94 6.21 -7.91 17.75
N PHE A 95 7.45 -8.08 17.30
CA PHE A 95 8.31 -6.95 16.90
C PHE A 95 7.68 -6.14 15.77
N ARG A 96 7.22 -6.80 14.70
CA ARG A 96 6.59 -6.16 13.53
C ARG A 96 5.34 -5.37 13.92
N ARG A 97 4.51 -5.92 14.83
CA ARG A 97 3.33 -5.21 15.36
C ARG A 97 3.68 -3.98 16.18
N ARG A 98 4.76 -4.04 16.97
CA ARG A 98 5.22 -2.90 17.77
C ARG A 98 5.86 -1.82 16.92
N LEU A 99 6.59 -2.21 15.88
CA LEU A 99 7.22 -1.30 14.94
C LEU A 99 6.18 -0.37 14.31
N GLY A 100 5.11 -0.95 13.76
CA GLY A 100 4.04 -0.22 13.09
C GLY A 100 4.49 0.44 11.79
N GLU A 101 3.53 1.01 11.08
CA GLU A 101 3.73 1.56 9.73
C GLU A 101 4.61 2.81 9.74
N GLU A 102 4.30 3.79 10.59
CA GLU A 102 5.01 5.06 10.64
C GLU A 102 6.51 4.93 10.93
N ARG A 103 6.87 4.00 11.84
CA ARG A 103 8.29 3.78 12.16
C ARG A 103 9.00 3.00 11.07
N PHE A 104 8.29 2.05 10.45
CA PHE A 104 8.84 1.33 9.30
C PHE A 104 9.17 2.30 8.17
N GLU A 105 8.26 3.23 7.85
CA GLU A 105 8.48 4.28 6.85
C GLU A 105 9.67 5.18 7.22
N ARG A 106 9.78 5.61 8.47
CA ARG A 106 10.95 6.39 8.92
C ARG A 106 12.26 5.65 8.76
N ILE A 107 12.30 4.37 9.14
CA ILE A 107 13.49 3.53 8.98
C ILE A 107 13.85 3.38 7.50
N PHE A 108 12.87 3.13 6.64
CA PHE A 108 13.07 3.08 5.19
C PHE A 108 13.71 4.38 4.69
N ASN A 109 13.15 5.52 5.06
CA ASN A 109 13.68 6.83 4.66
C ASN A 109 15.13 7.06 5.13
N LEU A 110 15.46 6.64 6.36
CA LEU A 110 16.83 6.74 6.88
C LEU A 110 17.82 5.83 6.14
N VAL A 111 17.38 4.66 5.66
CA VAL A 111 18.21 3.81 4.79
C VAL A 111 18.47 4.52 3.45
N VAL A 112 17.44 5.08 2.81
CA VAL A 112 17.56 5.82 1.55
C VAL A 112 18.50 7.02 1.72
N GLU A 113 18.41 7.77 2.83
CA GLU A 113 19.33 8.86 3.13
C GLU A 113 20.79 8.40 3.27
N GLN A 114 21.03 7.22 3.84
CA GLN A 114 22.37 6.67 3.89
C GLN A 114 22.89 6.32 2.49
N CYS A 115 22.03 5.72 1.64
CA CYS A 115 22.38 5.47 0.25
C CYS A 115 22.75 6.75 -0.49
N GLN A 116 21.99 7.84 -0.29
CA GLN A 116 22.27 9.14 -0.88
C GLN A 116 23.62 9.70 -0.38
N LYS A 117 23.83 9.73 0.94
CA LYS A 117 25.08 10.25 1.55
C LYS A 117 26.33 9.51 1.10
N GLN A 118 26.20 8.24 0.75
CA GLN A 118 27.28 7.41 0.24
C GLN A 118 27.44 7.46 -1.28
N GLY A 119 26.61 8.25 -1.98
CA GLY A 119 26.68 8.37 -3.43
C GLY A 119 26.25 7.10 -4.16
N LEU A 120 25.39 6.28 -3.56
CA LEU A 120 24.85 5.07 -4.18
C LEU A 120 23.65 5.36 -5.10
N LEU A 121 23.07 6.56 -5.02
CA LEU A 121 21.98 7.02 -5.89
C LEU A 121 22.53 7.85 -7.05
N GLU A 122 22.02 7.62 -8.24
CA GLU A 122 22.38 8.43 -9.43
C GLU A 122 21.59 9.73 -9.52
N GLU A 123 20.41 9.81 -8.91
CA GLU A 123 19.52 10.99 -8.79
C GLU A 123 19.18 11.69 -10.12
N ARG A 124 19.21 10.99 -11.24
CA ARG A 124 18.94 11.57 -12.57
C ARG A 124 17.57 11.23 -13.10
N LEU A 125 17.26 9.95 -13.14
CA LEU A 125 16.01 9.42 -13.67
C LEU A 125 15.32 8.59 -12.60
N LYS A 126 14.04 8.86 -12.34
CA LYS A 126 13.18 8.02 -11.51
C LYS A 126 12.28 7.18 -12.39
N ILE A 127 12.22 5.91 -12.08
CA ILE A 127 11.29 4.95 -12.68
C ILE A 127 10.13 4.80 -11.69
N VAL A 128 8.91 5.08 -12.15
CA VAL A 128 7.72 5.04 -11.29
C VAL A 128 6.74 4.01 -11.83
N ASP A 129 6.35 3.09 -10.98
CA ASP A 129 5.38 2.04 -11.29
C ASP A 129 4.62 1.60 -10.04
N ALA A 130 3.54 0.82 -10.23
CA ALA A 130 2.79 0.23 -9.15
C ALA A 130 2.62 -1.28 -9.34
N THR A 131 2.89 -2.03 -8.28
CA THR A 131 2.68 -3.46 -8.25
C THR A 131 1.50 -3.83 -7.34
N HIS A 132 0.85 -4.97 -7.62
CA HIS A 132 -0.31 -5.43 -6.87
C HIS A 132 0.12 -6.35 -5.72
N VAL A 133 -0.40 -6.08 -4.53
CA VAL A 133 -0.26 -6.94 -3.35
C VAL A 133 -1.63 -7.54 -3.02
N ILE A 134 -1.74 -8.85 -3.14
CA ILE A 134 -2.98 -9.57 -2.84
C ILE A 134 -3.09 -9.73 -1.33
N ALA A 135 -4.22 -9.29 -0.75
CA ALA A 135 -4.48 -9.51 0.67
C ALA A 135 -4.68 -11.01 0.95
N ASN A 136 -4.06 -11.49 2.01
CA ASN A 136 -4.21 -12.88 2.45
C ASN A 136 -5.51 -13.06 3.25
N ILE A 137 -6.64 -12.85 2.59
CA ILE A 137 -7.98 -12.94 3.17
C ILE A 137 -8.90 -13.74 2.26
N ALA A 138 -9.83 -14.46 2.88
CA ALA A 138 -10.99 -14.98 2.16
C ALA A 138 -11.95 -13.83 1.88
N VAL A 139 -12.38 -13.67 0.62
CA VAL A 139 -13.37 -12.67 0.22
C VAL A 139 -14.76 -13.28 0.37
N PRO A 140 -15.49 -12.95 1.45
CA PRO A 140 -16.82 -13.51 1.67
C PRO A 140 -17.86 -12.85 0.77
N ASN A 141 -18.92 -13.57 0.43
CA ASN A 141 -20.12 -12.92 -0.07
C ASN A 141 -20.78 -12.06 1.03
N THR A 142 -21.72 -11.19 0.66
CA THR A 142 -22.35 -10.24 1.61
C THR A 142 -22.98 -10.92 2.83
N VAL A 143 -23.58 -12.11 2.68
CA VAL A 143 -24.15 -12.88 3.79
C VAL A 143 -23.06 -13.32 4.77
N ASN A 144 -21.99 -13.91 4.26
CA ASN A 144 -20.89 -14.34 5.11
C ASN A 144 -20.17 -13.15 5.75
N LEU A 145 -20.07 -12.02 5.05
CA LEU A 145 -19.50 -10.79 5.60
C LEU A 145 -20.32 -10.26 6.79
N LEU A 146 -21.64 -10.21 6.67
CA LEU A 146 -22.54 -9.85 7.77
C LEU A 146 -22.41 -10.80 8.95
N ARG A 147 -22.33 -12.11 8.69
CA ARG A 147 -22.14 -13.13 9.73
C ARG A 147 -20.81 -12.94 10.47
N GLN A 148 -19.72 -12.75 9.75
CA GLN A 148 -18.40 -12.50 10.33
C GLN A 148 -18.39 -11.21 11.16
N ALA A 149 -19.01 -10.13 10.66
CA ALA A 149 -19.09 -8.86 11.38
C ALA A 149 -19.86 -9.01 12.69
N ARG A 150 -21.04 -9.68 12.69
CA ARG A 150 -21.78 -9.97 13.94
C ARG A 150 -20.96 -10.79 14.93
N GLN A 151 -20.24 -11.80 14.46
CA GLN A 151 -19.36 -12.58 15.34
C GLN A 151 -18.28 -11.73 15.99
N GLN A 152 -17.69 -10.78 15.24
CA GLN A 152 -16.69 -9.86 15.81
C GLN A 152 -17.29 -8.93 16.86
N VAL A 153 -18.49 -8.41 16.64
CA VAL A 153 -19.21 -7.61 17.64
C VAL A 153 -19.43 -8.42 18.92
N ILE A 154 -19.96 -9.64 18.81
CA ILE A 154 -20.21 -10.50 19.99
C ILE A 154 -18.91 -10.82 20.73
N LYS A 155 -17.84 -11.19 20.02
CA LYS A 155 -16.53 -11.44 20.63
C LYS A 155 -15.95 -10.22 21.34
N ALA A 156 -16.11 -9.03 20.79
CA ALA A 156 -15.67 -7.80 21.42
C ALA A 156 -16.43 -7.52 22.73
N ILE A 157 -17.77 -7.74 22.74
CA ILE A 157 -18.59 -7.62 23.94
C ILE A 157 -18.17 -8.62 25.02
N GLU A 158 -17.95 -9.89 24.65
CA GLU A 158 -17.50 -10.93 25.58
C GLU A 158 -16.13 -10.63 26.17
N LYS A 159 -15.24 -10.09 25.36
CA LYS A 159 -13.89 -9.68 25.79
C LYS A 159 -13.96 -8.52 26.80
N GLU A 160 -14.79 -7.51 26.53
CA GLU A 160 -14.99 -6.35 27.41
C GLU A 160 -15.64 -6.78 28.73
N ALA A 161 -16.72 -7.58 28.64
CA ALA A 161 -17.44 -8.09 29.81
C ALA A 161 -16.64 -9.17 30.59
N ARG A 162 -15.59 -9.72 30.02
CA ARG A 162 -14.82 -10.87 30.53
C ARG A 162 -15.69 -12.10 30.84
N THR A 163 -16.82 -12.21 30.17
CA THR A 163 -17.80 -13.29 30.38
C THR A 163 -18.43 -13.68 29.04
N PRO A 164 -18.68 -14.97 28.79
CA PRO A 164 -19.45 -15.41 27.62
C PRO A 164 -20.86 -14.82 27.61
N ARG A 165 -21.38 -14.51 26.43
CA ARG A 165 -22.76 -14.02 26.21
C ARG A 165 -23.54 -15.04 25.39
N PRO A 166 -23.97 -16.15 26.04
CA PRO A 166 -24.74 -17.20 25.34
C PRO A 166 -26.08 -16.70 24.80
N ASP A 167 -26.68 -15.70 25.44
CA ASP A 167 -27.88 -15.00 25.00
C ASP A 167 -27.68 -14.37 23.60
N LEU A 168 -26.62 -13.57 23.42
CA LEU A 168 -26.30 -12.97 22.13
C LEU A 168 -25.91 -14.02 21.08
N ARG A 169 -25.13 -15.02 21.49
CA ARG A 169 -24.75 -16.11 20.58
C ARG A 169 -25.99 -16.87 20.09
N GLN A 170 -26.96 -17.17 20.95
CA GLN A 170 -28.18 -17.88 20.57
C GLN A 170 -29.07 -17.04 19.65
N CYS A 171 -29.21 -15.74 19.92
CA CYS A 171 -30.05 -14.84 19.10
C CYS A 171 -29.43 -14.53 17.74
N TYR A 172 -28.10 -14.39 17.69
CA TYR A 172 -27.34 -13.91 16.51
C TYR A 172 -26.37 -14.95 15.97
N GLN A 173 -26.56 -16.22 16.32
CA GLN A 173 -25.71 -17.32 15.87
C GLN A 173 -25.62 -17.36 14.34
N THR A 174 -24.41 -17.63 13.88
CA THR A 174 -24.13 -17.78 12.46
C THR A 174 -24.18 -19.24 12.08
N GLU A 175 -24.93 -19.52 11.02
CA GLU A 175 -24.94 -20.82 10.37
C GLU A 175 -23.61 -21.07 9.64
N GLN A 176 -23.42 -22.25 9.07
CA GLN A 176 -22.28 -22.61 8.23
C GLN A 176 -22.10 -21.59 7.08
N PRO A 177 -20.86 -21.28 6.66
CA PRO A 177 -20.62 -20.38 5.54
C PRO A 177 -21.30 -20.85 4.25
N ILE A 178 -21.86 -19.90 3.51
CA ILE A 178 -22.48 -20.15 2.22
C ILE A 178 -21.47 -19.86 1.10
N TYR A 179 -21.12 -20.88 0.32
CA TYR A 179 -20.16 -20.76 -0.78
C TYR A 179 -20.79 -20.54 -2.16
N HIS A 180 -22.12 -20.73 -2.27
CA HIS A 180 -22.87 -20.41 -3.48
C HIS A 180 -23.55 -19.04 -3.35
N LYS A 181 -24.15 -18.55 -4.43
CA LYS A 181 -24.89 -17.29 -4.42
C LYS A 181 -26.10 -17.40 -3.47
N PRO A 182 -26.18 -16.60 -2.41
CA PRO A 182 -27.28 -16.66 -1.45
C PRO A 182 -28.59 -16.19 -2.09
N SER A 183 -29.72 -16.75 -1.63
CA SER A 183 -31.05 -16.26 -2.03
C SER A 183 -31.33 -14.88 -1.41
N SER A 184 -32.28 -14.16 -2.00
CA SER A 184 -32.71 -12.85 -1.47
C SER A 184 -33.33 -12.97 -0.07
N GLU A 185 -33.99 -14.05 0.23
CA GLU A 185 -34.57 -14.32 1.55
C GLU A 185 -33.51 -14.48 2.64
N ILE A 186 -32.46 -15.25 2.35
CA ILE A 186 -31.32 -15.40 3.25
C ILE A 186 -30.64 -14.04 3.48
N LEU A 187 -30.40 -13.27 2.43
CA LEU A 187 -29.80 -11.94 2.55
C LEU A 187 -30.65 -11.02 3.42
N THR A 188 -31.96 -10.96 3.18
CA THR A 188 -32.90 -10.13 3.96
C THR A 188 -32.91 -10.54 5.44
N ARG A 189 -32.93 -11.86 5.73
CA ARG A 189 -32.83 -12.37 7.10
C ARG A 189 -31.54 -11.91 7.79
N GLU A 190 -30.39 -12.04 7.13
CA GLU A 190 -29.09 -11.68 7.70
C GLU A 190 -28.94 -10.17 7.91
N VAL A 191 -29.50 -9.35 7.01
CA VAL A 191 -29.58 -7.90 7.18
C VAL A 191 -30.42 -7.55 8.40
N ASN A 192 -31.64 -8.12 8.54
CA ASN A 192 -32.52 -7.86 9.67
C ASN A 192 -31.88 -8.26 11.01
N LEU A 193 -31.23 -9.44 11.07
CA LEU A 193 -30.51 -9.88 12.26
C LEU A 193 -29.36 -8.91 12.63
N SER A 194 -28.63 -8.43 11.64
CA SER A 194 -27.55 -7.50 11.86
C SER A 194 -28.05 -6.14 12.35
N GLN A 195 -29.13 -5.62 11.78
CA GLN A 195 -29.77 -4.38 12.23
C GLN A 195 -30.28 -4.48 13.66
N LYS A 196 -30.87 -5.61 14.04
CA LYS A 196 -31.33 -5.87 15.43
C LYS A 196 -30.14 -5.85 16.39
N LEU A 197 -29.03 -6.54 16.07
CA LEU A 197 -27.84 -6.52 16.92
C LEU A 197 -27.29 -5.11 17.10
N VAL A 198 -27.19 -4.31 16.03
CA VAL A 198 -26.75 -2.92 16.10
C VAL A 198 -27.65 -2.10 17.03
N GLN A 199 -28.97 -2.28 16.96
CA GLN A 199 -29.92 -1.56 17.83
C GLN A 199 -29.77 -1.98 19.29
N GLU A 200 -29.59 -3.28 19.57
CA GLU A 200 -29.44 -3.81 20.92
C GLU A 200 -28.14 -3.36 21.59
N VAL A 201 -27.07 -3.24 20.80
CA VAL A 201 -25.73 -2.87 21.28
C VAL A 201 -25.50 -1.35 21.32
N LYS A 202 -26.45 -0.51 20.84
CA LYS A 202 -26.37 0.95 20.97
C LYS A 202 -26.42 1.37 22.44
N GLY A 203 -25.26 1.73 23.00
CA GLY A 203 -25.18 2.24 24.39
C GLY A 203 -23.77 2.12 25.00
N ASN A 204 -23.69 1.64 26.22
CA ASN A 204 -22.55 1.76 27.12
C ASN A 204 -21.40 0.75 26.89
N TYR A 205 -20.89 0.64 25.69
CA TYR A 205 -19.76 -0.23 25.38
C TYR A 205 -18.49 0.59 25.09
N GLY A 206 -17.33 -0.02 25.30
CA GLY A 206 -16.02 0.58 25.04
C GLY A 206 -15.73 0.76 23.53
N GLU A 207 -14.60 1.39 23.25
CA GLU A 207 -14.24 1.77 21.88
C GLU A 207 -14.06 0.57 20.93
N GLU A 208 -13.57 -0.57 21.42
CA GLU A 208 -13.40 -1.77 20.59
C GLU A 208 -14.76 -2.30 20.09
N VAL A 209 -15.78 -2.33 20.96
CA VAL A 209 -17.13 -2.74 20.55
C VAL A 209 -17.74 -1.75 19.58
N LYS A 210 -17.61 -0.45 19.85
CA LYS A 210 -18.09 0.62 18.94
C LYS A 210 -17.45 0.52 17.56
N GLU A 211 -16.15 0.25 17.48
CA GLU A 211 -15.45 0.04 16.23
C GLU A 211 -16.07 -1.13 15.43
N LYS A 212 -16.29 -2.28 16.08
CA LYS A 212 -16.87 -3.46 15.41
C LYS A 212 -18.33 -3.25 15.01
N VAL A 213 -19.10 -2.52 15.81
CA VAL A 213 -20.46 -2.10 15.44
C VAL A 213 -20.43 -1.18 14.22
N GLY A 214 -19.53 -0.19 14.20
CA GLY A 214 -19.34 0.70 13.06
C GLY A 214 -18.97 -0.02 11.76
N LEU A 215 -18.18 -1.10 11.83
CA LEU A 215 -17.91 -1.96 10.66
C LEU A 215 -19.18 -2.66 10.18
N LEU A 216 -20.01 -3.17 11.10
CA LEU A 216 -21.26 -3.80 10.75
C LEU A 216 -22.25 -2.79 10.12
N GLU A 217 -22.33 -1.58 10.64
CA GLU A 217 -23.15 -0.49 10.06
C GLU A 217 -22.68 -0.12 8.64
N LYS A 218 -21.37 -0.05 8.39
CA LYS A 218 -20.82 0.17 7.03
C LYS A 218 -21.25 -0.91 6.03
N ILE A 219 -21.36 -2.18 6.47
CA ILE A 219 -21.82 -3.27 5.59
C ILE A 219 -23.33 -3.16 5.32
N LEU A 220 -24.08 -2.65 6.30
CA LEU A 220 -25.55 -2.47 6.23
C LEU A 220 -25.95 -1.22 5.42
N ASP A 221 -25.02 -0.30 5.14
CA ASP A 221 -25.30 0.88 4.34
C ASP A 221 -25.70 0.47 2.91
N PRO A 222 -26.90 0.86 2.43
CA PRO A 222 -27.34 0.54 1.07
C PRO A 222 -26.57 1.32 -0.01
N GLN A 223 -25.92 2.43 0.34
CA GLN A 223 -25.16 3.28 -0.57
C GLN A 223 -23.79 3.68 0.03
N PRO A 224 -22.93 2.70 0.33
CA PRO A 224 -21.64 3.00 0.95
C PRO A 224 -20.75 3.76 -0.02
N LYS A 225 -20.09 4.82 0.47
CA LYS A 225 -19.06 5.53 -0.31
C LYS A 225 -17.95 4.57 -0.73
N GLU A 226 -17.59 3.65 0.15
CA GLU A 226 -16.64 2.58 -0.09
C GLU A 226 -17.19 1.25 0.41
N LYS A 227 -17.18 0.24 -0.45
CA LYS A 227 -17.67 -1.09 -0.11
C LYS A 227 -16.63 -1.87 0.66
N LEU A 228 -16.95 -2.24 1.90
CA LEU A 228 -16.11 -3.12 2.71
C LEU A 228 -16.02 -4.51 2.08
N THR A 229 -14.82 -5.03 1.91
CA THR A 229 -14.55 -6.36 1.30
C THR A 229 -14.31 -7.44 2.35
N SER A 230 -13.78 -7.06 3.51
CA SER A 230 -13.47 -7.96 4.62
C SER A 230 -13.62 -7.23 5.95
N VAL A 231 -13.93 -7.97 7.00
CA VAL A 231 -13.93 -7.48 8.40
C VAL A 231 -12.61 -7.80 9.11
N ILE A 232 -11.71 -8.54 8.45
CA ILE A 232 -10.38 -8.91 8.96
C ILE A 232 -9.36 -7.87 8.49
N ASP A 233 -9.41 -7.55 7.21
CA ASP A 233 -8.60 -6.53 6.56
C ASP A 233 -9.55 -5.48 5.95
N THR A 234 -9.80 -4.43 6.71
CA THR A 234 -10.82 -3.42 6.39
C THR A 234 -10.37 -2.46 5.31
N ASP A 235 -9.08 -2.42 5.00
CA ASP A 235 -8.48 -1.49 4.05
C ASP A 235 -8.24 -2.12 2.68
N ALA A 236 -8.26 -3.47 2.60
CA ALA A 236 -8.18 -4.17 1.33
C ALA A 236 -9.33 -3.82 0.39
N ARG A 237 -9.04 -3.52 -0.86
CA ARG A 237 -10.03 -3.12 -1.87
C ARG A 237 -9.98 -4.02 -3.10
N PHE A 238 -11.10 -4.11 -3.81
CA PHE A 238 -11.14 -4.73 -5.12
C PHE A 238 -10.39 -3.89 -6.13
N GLY A 239 -9.41 -4.47 -6.78
CA GLY A 239 -8.68 -3.87 -7.88
C GLY A 239 -8.79 -4.70 -9.15
N HIS A 240 -8.38 -4.12 -10.27
CA HIS A 240 -8.34 -4.77 -11.57
C HIS A 240 -6.91 -4.74 -12.12
N LYS A 241 -6.36 -5.91 -12.40
CA LYS A 241 -5.10 -6.00 -13.15
C LYS A 241 -5.36 -5.87 -14.65
N THR A 242 -6.47 -6.42 -15.11
CA THR A 242 -7.01 -6.30 -16.47
C THR A 242 -8.53 -6.24 -16.35
N PRO A 243 -9.30 -5.85 -17.40
CA PRO A 243 -10.77 -5.86 -17.36
C PRO A 243 -11.37 -7.20 -16.91
N SER A 244 -10.66 -8.31 -17.09
CA SER A 244 -11.11 -9.67 -16.72
C SER A 244 -10.45 -10.25 -15.49
N LYS A 245 -9.38 -9.63 -14.97
CA LYS A 245 -8.64 -10.14 -13.78
C LYS A 245 -8.75 -9.16 -12.62
N THR A 246 -9.55 -9.55 -11.63
CA THR A 246 -9.72 -8.82 -10.38
C THR A 246 -8.84 -9.40 -9.28
N PHE A 247 -8.47 -8.59 -8.32
CA PHE A 247 -7.83 -9.01 -7.07
C PHE A 247 -8.44 -8.23 -5.90
N VAL A 248 -8.18 -8.67 -4.69
CA VAL A 248 -8.48 -7.92 -3.47
C VAL A 248 -7.18 -7.69 -2.73
N GLY A 249 -6.92 -6.45 -2.37
CA GLY A 249 -5.69 -6.05 -1.69
C GLY A 249 -5.31 -4.61 -1.96
N TYR A 250 -4.04 -4.42 -2.24
CA TYR A 250 -3.37 -3.12 -2.30
C TYR A 250 -2.57 -2.98 -3.59
N LYS A 251 -2.14 -1.76 -3.86
CA LYS A 251 -1.07 -1.45 -4.80
C LYS A 251 0.10 -0.85 -4.04
N VAL A 252 1.29 -1.35 -4.27
CA VAL A 252 2.53 -0.73 -3.81
C VAL A 252 3.04 0.14 -4.94
N HIS A 253 2.97 1.45 -4.76
CA HIS A 253 3.42 2.46 -5.70
C HIS A 253 4.84 2.85 -5.31
N ILE A 254 5.79 2.71 -6.21
CA ILE A 254 7.22 2.90 -5.95
C ILE A 254 7.83 3.90 -6.91
N ALA A 255 8.85 4.60 -6.43
CA ALA A 255 9.83 5.29 -7.26
C ALA A 255 11.20 4.65 -7.03
N GLU A 256 11.86 4.31 -8.10
CA GLU A 256 13.14 3.65 -8.15
C GLU A 256 14.14 4.54 -8.90
N ASP A 257 15.35 4.54 -8.44
CA ASP A 257 16.47 5.21 -9.06
C ASP A 257 17.15 4.26 -10.08
N THR A 258 17.92 4.78 -11.02
CA THR A 258 18.63 3.98 -12.04
C THR A 258 19.72 3.07 -11.47
N SER A 259 20.01 3.17 -10.18
CA SER A 259 20.90 2.25 -9.44
C SER A 259 20.13 1.06 -8.84
N ASP A 260 18.89 0.79 -9.27
CA ASP A 260 17.99 -0.26 -8.75
C ASP A 260 17.66 -0.10 -7.24
N ILE A 261 17.70 1.15 -6.75
CA ILE A 261 17.35 1.45 -5.36
C ILE A 261 15.97 2.11 -5.32
N VAL A 262 15.03 1.49 -4.59
CA VAL A 262 13.73 2.09 -4.31
C VAL A 262 13.91 3.26 -3.37
N THR A 263 13.52 4.45 -3.81
CA THR A 263 13.70 5.70 -3.08
C THR A 263 12.42 6.22 -2.44
N SER A 264 11.26 5.79 -2.93
CA SER A 264 9.97 6.14 -2.36
C SER A 264 8.97 5.00 -2.50
N VAL A 265 8.11 4.84 -1.51
CA VAL A 265 7.05 3.83 -1.47
C VAL A 265 5.77 4.47 -0.96
N SER A 266 4.64 4.12 -1.56
CA SER A 266 3.31 4.47 -1.07
C SER A 266 2.38 3.27 -1.21
N LEU A 267 1.59 3.00 -0.17
CA LEU A 267 0.58 1.95 -0.19
C LEU A 267 -0.76 2.57 -0.58
N LEU A 268 -1.36 2.04 -1.65
CA LEU A 268 -2.64 2.49 -2.19
C LEU A 268 -3.67 1.37 -2.06
N GLY A 269 -4.94 1.72 -1.94
CA GLY A 269 -6.03 0.75 -2.06
C GLY A 269 -6.05 0.11 -3.45
N GLY A 270 -6.47 -1.17 -3.54
CA GLY A 270 -6.48 -1.91 -4.81
C GLY A 270 -7.29 -1.24 -5.93
N ASN A 271 -8.29 -0.42 -5.58
CA ASN A 271 -9.15 0.33 -6.51
C ASN A 271 -8.61 1.72 -6.86
N GLU A 272 -7.56 2.20 -6.21
CA GLU A 272 -7.03 3.52 -6.48
C GLU A 272 -6.27 3.58 -7.81
N ASN A 273 -6.28 4.75 -8.43
CA ASN A 273 -5.51 5.02 -9.64
C ASN A 273 -4.15 5.58 -9.24
N GLU A 274 -3.09 4.80 -9.45
CA GLU A 274 -1.72 5.17 -9.13
C GLU A 274 -1.27 6.47 -9.83
N GLY A 275 -1.79 6.74 -11.03
CA GLY A 275 -1.43 7.94 -11.79
C GLY A 275 -1.73 9.25 -11.09
N VAL A 276 -2.74 9.31 -10.20
CA VAL A 276 -3.06 10.53 -9.45
C VAL A 276 -2.13 10.76 -8.26
N HIS A 277 -1.38 9.73 -7.86
CA HIS A 277 -0.46 9.78 -6.72
C HIS A 277 1.01 10.08 -7.09
N LEU A 278 1.31 10.28 -8.37
CA LEU A 278 2.67 10.61 -8.83
C LEU A 278 3.24 11.85 -8.12
N VAL A 279 2.45 12.91 -8.07
CA VAL A 279 2.88 14.19 -7.48
C VAL A 279 3.24 14.02 -6.01
N SER A 280 2.39 13.34 -5.23
CA SER A 280 2.64 13.13 -3.80
C SER A 280 3.88 12.26 -3.55
N LEU A 281 4.12 11.24 -4.38
CA LEU A 281 5.30 10.38 -4.30
C LEU A 281 6.58 11.19 -4.52
N LEU A 282 6.63 12.01 -5.58
CA LEU A 282 7.78 12.86 -5.91
C LEU A 282 8.00 14.00 -4.90
N GLN A 283 6.92 14.58 -4.36
CA GLN A 283 7.03 15.58 -3.29
C GLN A 283 7.63 14.99 -2.01
N GLY A 284 7.32 13.74 -1.69
CA GLY A 284 7.96 13.02 -0.58
C GLY A 284 9.47 12.87 -0.79
N GLU A 285 9.94 12.66 -2.02
CA GLU A 285 11.36 12.64 -2.36
C GLU A 285 12.00 14.03 -2.25
N GLU A 286 11.37 15.06 -2.82
CA GLU A 286 11.85 16.45 -2.72
C GLU A 286 12.01 16.89 -1.26
N ALA A 287 11.06 16.54 -0.39
CA ALA A 287 11.12 16.88 1.04
C ALA A 287 12.33 16.26 1.76
N ARG A 288 12.86 15.14 1.25
CA ARG A 288 14.07 14.45 1.74
C ARG A 288 15.34 14.92 1.03
N GLY A 289 15.24 15.89 0.12
CA GLY A 289 16.38 16.42 -0.63
C GLY A 289 16.84 15.56 -1.80
N LEU A 290 16.06 14.54 -2.18
CA LEU A 290 16.32 13.75 -3.38
C LEU A 290 15.95 14.56 -4.63
N ARG A 291 16.79 14.51 -5.65
CA ARG A 291 16.59 15.22 -6.90
C ARG A 291 16.34 14.25 -8.04
N GLN A 292 15.60 14.72 -9.04
CA GLN A 292 15.38 13.99 -10.28
C GLN A 292 15.36 14.95 -11.46
N ASP A 293 16.09 14.61 -12.51
CA ASP A 293 16.09 15.36 -13.77
C ASP A 293 14.98 14.83 -14.71
N GLY A 294 14.57 13.58 -14.53
CA GLY A 294 13.55 12.94 -15.33
C GLY A 294 12.72 11.91 -14.55
N VAL A 295 11.52 11.67 -15.06
CA VAL A 295 10.59 10.64 -14.54
C VAL A 295 10.10 9.78 -15.71
N ALA A 296 10.34 8.46 -15.60
CA ALA A 296 9.82 7.46 -16.51
C ALA A 296 8.67 6.71 -15.85
N ALA A 297 7.52 6.65 -16.50
CA ALA A 297 6.34 5.92 -16.03
C ALA A 297 5.47 5.49 -17.22
N ASP A 298 4.49 4.64 -16.98
CA ASP A 298 3.58 4.19 -18.03
C ASP A 298 2.51 5.25 -18.41
N ALA A 299 1.64 4.92 -19.37
CA ALA A 299 0.62 5.84 -19.87
C ALA A 299 -0.50 6.16 -18.87
N LEU A 300 -0.64 5.42 -17.76
CA LEU A 300 -1.61 5.72 -16.70
C LEU A 300 -1.24 7.01 -15.96
N TYR A 301 0.03 7.37 -15.95
CA TYR A 301 0.52 8.62 -15.35
C TYR A 301 0.39 9.83 -16.26
N ASP A 302 -0.10 9.66 -17.52
CA ASP A 302 -0.30 10.76 -18.45
C ASP A 302 -1.55 11.58 -18.11
N SER A 303 -1.42 12.48 -17.16
CA SER A 303 -2.44 13.46 -16.79
C SER A 303 -1.93 14.90 -16.97
N ALA A 304 -2.87 15.85 -17.12
CA ALA A 304 -2.50 17.25 -17.21
C ALA A 304 -1.78 17.74 -15.95
N ASP A 305 -2.25 17.31 -14.78
CA ASP A 305 -1.71 17.72 -13.48
C ASP A 305 -0.28 17.20 -13.30
N ASN A 306 -0.03 15.91 -13.63
CA ASN A 306 1.31 15.33 -13.57
C ASN A 306 2.27 16.04 -14.52
N ARG A 307 1.86 16.27 -15.78
CA ARG A 307 2.72 16.96 -16.74
C ARG A 307 2.99 18.41 -16.36
N GLN A 308 2.00 19.12 -15.83
CA GLN A 308 2.17 20.48 -15.34
C GLN A 308 3.13 20.53 -14.14
N TYR A 309 3.00 19.58 -13.22
CA TYR A 309 3.90 19.47 -12.07
C TYR A 309 5.35 19.26 -12.51
N LEU A 310 5.60 18.29 -13.40
CA LEU A 310 6.94 17.99 -13.93
C LEU A 310 7.50 19.17 -14.70
N TYR A 311 6.70 19.81 -15.57
CA TYR A 311 7.10 20.99 -16.34
C TYR A 311 7.51 22.17 -15.45
N ASN A 312 6.71 22.48 -14.43
CA ASN A 312 6.98 23.59 -13.52
C ASN A 312 8.28 23.42 -12.73
N ARG A 313 8.76 22.18 -12.57
CA ARG A 313 10.02 21.84 -11.89
C ARG A 313 11.19 21.60 -12.83
N GLY A 314 10.97 21.69 -14.13
CA GLY A 314 12.01 21.39 -15.13
C GLY A 314 12.35 19.90 -15.21
N ILE A 315 11.47 19.01 -14.71
CA ILE A 315 11.68 17.56 -14.74
C ILE A 315 11.22 17.00 -16.08
N GLN A 316 12.08 16.29 -16.77
CA GLN A 316 11.77 15.67 -18.06
C GLN A 316 10.81 14.49 -17.88
N ALA A 317 9.63 14.54 -18.54
CA ALA A 317 8.65 13.47 -18.48
C ALA A 317 8.91 12.44 -19.60
N TYR A 318 9.27 11.22 -19.22
CA TYR A 318 9.35 10.04 -20.11
C TYR A 318 8.09 9.18 -19.94
N ILE A 319 6.93 9.79 -20.14
CA ILE A 319 5.61 9.18 -19.98
C ILE A 319 4.93 9.11 -21.33
N PRO A 320 4.56 7.92 -21.84
CA PRO A 320 3.84 7.80 -23.11
C PRO A 320 2.50 8.56 -23.06
N PHE A 321 2.12 9.15 -24.19
CA PHE A 321 0.79 9.75 -24.27
C PHE A 321 -0.31 8.69 -24.23
N GLY A 322 -1.33 8.92 -23.43
CA GLY A 322 -2.53 8.09 -23.39
C GLY A 322 -3.25 8.06 -24.73
N ARG A 323 -4.05 7.02 -25.01
CA ARG A 323 -4.74 6.82 -26.29
C ARG A 323 -5.56 8.03 -26.73
N GLN A 324 -6.20 8.74 -25.80
CA GLN A 324 -7.00 9.94 -26.10
C GLN A 324 -6.14 11.12 -26.56
N ARG A 325 -4.90 11.26 -26.05
CA ARG A 325 -3.99 12.34 -26.45
C ARG A 325 -3.26 12.09 -27.75
N LYS A 326 -3.11 10.81 -28.19
CA LYS A 326 -2.58 10.51 -29.53
C LYS A 326 -3.43 11.15 -30.64
N GLN A 327 -4.74 11.30 -30.41
CA GLN A 327 -5.62 12.01 -31.34
C GLN A 327 -5.40 13.53 -31.28
N VAL A 328 -5.12 14.10 -30.09
CA VAL A 328 -4.91 15.55 -29.93
C VAL A 328 -3.57 16.01 -30.50
N GLN A 329 -2.54 15.16 -30.55
CA GLN A 329 -1.25 15.51 -31.19
C GLN A 329 -1.36 15.85 -32.67
N GLN A 330 -2.44 15.47 -33.33
CA GLN A 330 -2.71 15.79 -34.73
C GLN A 330 -3.35 17.18 -34.88
N PHE A 331 -3.73 17.84 -33.79
CA PHE A 331 -4.30 19.17 -33.80
C PHE A 331 -3.22 20.24 -33.56
N ASN A 332 -3.16 21.24 -34.41
CA ASN A 332 -2.23 22.37 -34.27
C ASN A 332 -2.92 23.53 -33.56
N TYR A 333 -2.34 24.03 -32.48
CA TYR A 333 -2.87 25.19 -31.79
C TYR A 333 -2.33 26.50 -32.39
N LEU A 334 -3.23 27.36 -32.86
CA LEU A 334 -2.90 28.69 -33.36
C LEU A 334 -2.92 29.68 -32.21
N HIS A 335 -1.79 30.09 -31.73
CA HIS A 335 -1.65 31.03 -30.62
C HIS A 335 -2.29 32.38 -30.94
N ASP A 336 -2.08 32.90 -32.15
CA ASP A 336 -2.57 34.21 -32.59
C ASP A 336 -4.09 34.28 -32.60
N LYS A 337 -4.78 33.21 -32.96
CA LYS A 337 -6.22 33.10 -33.05
C LYS A 337 -6.86 32.38 -31.84
N ASN A 338 -6.03 31.85 -30.97
CA ASN A 338 -6.46 31.04 -29.85
C ASN A 338 -7.46 29.93 -30.28
N ALA A 339 -7.14 29.23 -31.36
CA ALA A 339 -7.95 28.23 -32.03
C ALA A 339 -7.16 26.95 -32.29
N LEU A 340 -7.86 25.83 -32.44
CA LEU A 340 -7.25 24.55 -32.86
C LEU A 340 -7.51 24.32 -34.35
N ILE A 341 -6.51 23.84 -35.06
CA ILE A 341 -6.67 23.30 -36.44
C ILE A 341 -6.63 21.79 -36.33
N CYS A 342 -7.64 21.14 -36.89
CA CYS A 342 -7.69 19.66 -36.97
C CYS A 342 -6.71 19.14 -38.02
N PRO A 343 -6.39 17.80 -38.03
CA PRO A 343 -5.45 17.19 -38.97
C PRO A 343 -5.81 17.40 -40.45
N VAL A 344 -7.08 17.68 -40.76
CA VAL A 344 -7.59 17.92 -42.11
C VAL A 344 -7.54 19.41 -42.48
N GLY A 345 -7.07 20.26 -41.58
CA GLY A 345 -6.90 21.70 -41.83
C GLY A 345 -8.07 22.59 -41.41
N GLU A 346 -9.14 22.03 -40.81
CA GLU A 346 -10.29 22.81 -40.35
C GLU A 346 -10.02 23.48 -39.01
N GLN A 347 -10.44 24.74 -38.87
CA GLN A 347 -10.27 25.52 -37.66
C GLN A 347 -11.48 25.39 -36.74
N SER A 348 -11.25 25.34 -35.41
CA SER A 348 -12.31 25.38 -34.41
C SER A 348 -13.14 26.65 -34.53
N ILE A 349 -14.48 26.52 -34.51
CA ILE A 349 -15.45 27.61 -34.69
C ILE A 349 -15.82 28.31 -33.39
N SER A 350 -15.68 27.66 -32.25
CA SER A 350 -15.91 28.25 -30.95
C SER A 350 -15.04 27.61 -29.88
N ARG A 351 -14.98 28.30 -28.72
CA ARG A 351 -14.26 27.80 -27.53
C ARG A 351 -15.01 28.18 -26.27
N THR A 352 -14.92 27.31 -25.27
CA THR A 352 -15.49 27.53 -23.94
C THR A 352 -14.48 27.17 -22.89
N ARG A 353 -14.21 28.06 -21.94
CA ARG A 353 -13.33 27.76 -20.80
C ARG A 353 -14.08 26.88 -19.82
N GLN A 354 -13.48 25.77 -19.44
CA GLN A 354 -13.97 24.83 -18.42
C GLN A 354 -12.96 24.71 -17.27
N GLU A 355 -13.35 24.09 -16.15
CA GLU A 355 -12.47 23.93 -14.98
C GLU A 355 -11.14 23.23 -15.30
N ARG A 356 -11.13 22.33 -16.27
CA ARG A 356 -9.95 21.51 -16.65
C ARG A 356 -9.32 21.88 -17.98
N GLY A 357 -9.60 23.09 -18.52
CA GLY A 357 -9.01 23.54 -19.78
C GLY A 357 -9.98 24.31 -20.67
N THR A 358 -9.65 24.39 -21.96
CA THR A 358 -10.51 25.04 -22.96
C THR A 358 -11.08 24.00 -23.92
N LEU A 359 -12.40 23.94 -24.00
CA LEU A 359 -13.11 23.13 -24.99
C LEU A 359 -13.12 23.89 -26.32
N HIS A 360 -12.61 23.30 -27.39
CA HIS A 360 -12.71 23.82 -28.75
C HIS A 360 -13.76 23.02 -29.54
N VAL A 361 -14.65 23.70 -30.23
CA VAL A 361 -15.74 23.08 -31.01
C VAL A 361 -15.46 23.26 -32.48
N PHE A 362 -15.64 22.21 -33.25
CA PHE A 362 -15.54 22.20 -34.73
C PHE A 362 -16.94 22.13 -35.37
N SER A 363 -17.04 22.49 -36.64
CA SER A 363 -18.29 22.41 -37.39
C SER A 363 -18.72 20.96 -37.59
N THR A 364 -19.91 20.61 -37.14
CA THR A 364 -20.47 19.26 -37.33
C THR A 364 -20.67 18.89 -38.78
N GLN A 365 -20.95 19.86 -39.68
CA GLN A 365 -21.09 19.65 -41.12
C GLN A 365 -19.76 19.22 -41.75
N GLN A 366 -18.65 19.84 -41.34
CA GLN A 366 -17.31 19.52 -41.83
C GLN A 366 -16.78 18.19 -41.24
N CYS A 367 -17.10 17.93 -39.99
CA CYS A 367 -16.69 16.68 -39.33
C CYS A 367 -17.50 15.47 -39.81
N HIS A 368 -18.72 15.63 -40.28
CA HIS A 368 -19.56 14.51 -40.72
C HIS A 368 -19.05 13.82 -42.02
N SER A 369 -18.30 14.57 -42.84
CA SER A 369 -17.68 14.04 -44.06
C SER A 369 -16.21 13.67 -43.90
N CYS A 370 -15.67 13.78 -42.67
CA CYS A 370 -14.26 13.50 -42.37
C CYS A 370 -14.01 11.99 -42.27
N LEU A 371 -13.02 11.49 -43.00
CA LEU A 371 -12.61 10.09 -43.02
C LEU A 371 -11.60 9.71 -41.91
N GLN A 372 -11.35 10.63 -40.98
CA GLN A 372 -10.41 10.39 -39.83
C GLN A 372 -11.13 10.35 -38.50
#